data_0b883af7b89201ac6f9e29cae6d93a8f
#
_entry.id   0b883af7b89201ac6f9e29cae6d93a8f
#
_cell.length_a   1.000
_cell.length_b   1.000
_cell.length_c   1.000
_cell.angle_alpha   90.00
_cell.angle_beta   90.00
_cell.angle_gamma   90.00
#
_symmetry.space_group_name_H-M   'P 1'
#
loop_
_entity.id
_entity.type
_entity.pdbx_description
1 polymer ?
#
loop_
_entity_poly.entity_id
_entity_poly.type
_entity_poly.pdbx_seq_one_letter_code
_entity_poly.pdbx_strand_id
1 'polypeptide(L)'
;MSKRKPQFDFWTIVTIGILAVFALFLIYPLISLFVDGFLEEGTGAFTMANFTKFFGKKFYYRSLLNSLKLTVCVTICSLLIGVPLAYIMSFFKIRGKSIIEILIIISMMSPNFIGAYSWILLLGRSGVVTQFLSNTFGIKMPSIYGFGGMLLVFTLKLYPFIYMYVSGALKKVDVAVCEAAESLGCNAIRKVFTVVMPLVTPTAIASALLVFMNCMADFGTPALIGEGYDVLPTKIYIEFVGESGGSAYFASAMASLMVVITAVLFLLQKWYVNKKSFTMSAMRPIQPTRAKGAKNVIMHVFTYLLVILSVVPHLVIIWTSLRKTEVQYFVDGYSFESYTKIFDTALSSIQNTVQYVL
;
A
#
# COMPACT_ATOMS: atom_id res chain seq x y z
N MET A 1 41.06 -16.12 24.45
CA MET A 1 39.62 -15.86 24.21
C MET A 1 38.79 -16.97 24.89
N SER A 2 38.31 -16.69 26.10
CA SER A 2 37.45 -17.63 26.86
C SER A 2 36.11 -17.77 26.17
N LYS A 3 35.77 -18.98 25.69
CA LYS A 3 34.43 -19.32 25.22
C LYS A 3 33.47 -19.29 26.41
N ARG A 4 32.75 -18.18 26.60
CA ARG A 4 31.61 -18.13 27.54
C ARG A 4 30.65 -19.24 27.12
N LYS A 5 30.37 -20.20 27.99
CA LYS A 5 29.28 -21.16 27.85
C LYS A 5 27.96 -20.37 27.73
N PRO A 6 27.05 -20.74 26.83
CA PRO A 6 25.76 -20.09 26.76
C PRO A 6 25.06 -20.29 28.11
N GLN A 7 24.90 -19.21 28.87
CA GLN A 7 24.07 -19.24 30.07
C GLN A 7 22.60 -19.23 29.58
N PHE A 8 21.87 -20.28 29.94
CA PHE A 8 20.41 -20.34 29.77
C PHE A 8 19.78 -19.34 30.74
N ASP A 9 19.66 -18.10 30.29
CA ASP A 9 18.95 -17.04 31.00
C ASP A 9 17.47 -16.99 30.55
N PHE A 10 16.61 -16.40 31.40
CA PHE A 10 15.19 -16.18 31.09
C PHE A 10 14.98 -15.63 29.68
N TRP A 11 15.79 -14.64 29.26
CA TRP A 11 15.72 -14.06 27.93
C TRP A 11 16.07 -15.04 26.79
N THR A 12 16.89 -16.03 27.06
CA THR A 12 17.19 -17.11 26.10
C THR A 12 15.96 -17.98 25.88
N ILE A 13 15.23 -18.31 26.94
CA ILE A 13 13.97 -19.09 26.85
C ILE A 13 12.92 -18.31 26.08
N VAL A 14 12.74 -17.01 26.38
CA VAL A 14 11.81 -16.13 25.66
C VAL A 14 12.18 -16.06 24.16
N THR A 15 13.47 -15.89 23.85
CA THR A 15 13.94 -15.85 22.45
C THR A 15 13.66 -17.16 21.72
N ILE A 16 13.92 -18.31 22.34
CA ILE A 16 13.62 -19.63 21.76
C ILE A 16 12.12 -19.78 21.54
N GLY A 17 11.27 -19.35 22.50
CA GLY A 17 9.82 -19.41 22.37
C GLY A 17 9.31 -18.57 21.19
N ILE A 18 9.82 -17.33 21.05
CA ILE A 18 9.49 -16.46 19.90
C ILE A 18 9.96 -17.12 18.59
N LEU A 19 11.17 -17.65 18.53
CA LEU A 19 11.68 -18.33 17.33
C LEU A 19 10.86 -19.58 16.97
N ALA A 20 10.40 -20.34 17.97
CA ALA A 20 9.52 -21.49 17.75
C ALA A 20 8.17 -21.07 17.15
N VAL A 21 7.56 -19.99 17.66
CA VAL A 21 6.34 -19.42 17.11
C VAL A 21 6.56 -18.96 15.65
N PHE A 22 7.65 -18.24 15.37
CA PHE A 22 8.00 -17.86 14.00
C PHE A 22 8.23 -19.07 13.08
N ALA A 23 8.91 -20.12 13.58
CA ALA A 23 9.12 -21.33 12.80
C ALA A 23 7.80 -22.02 12.46
N LEU A 24 6.89 -22.13 13.41
CA LEU A 24 5.60 -22.81 13.22
C LEU A 24 4.63 -22.02 12.35
N PHE A 25 4.49 -20.73 12.58
CA PHE A 25 3.43 -19.91 11.94
C PHE A 25 3.88 -19.16 10.71
N LEU A 26 5.19 -18.97 10.48
CA LEU A 26 5.71 -18.28 9.31
C LEU A 26 6.53 -19.21 8.41
N ILE A 27 7.54 -19.88 8.97
CA ILE A 27 8.49 -20.65 8.16
C ILE A 27 7.83 -21.92 7.64
N TYR A 28 7.11 -22.66 8.47
CA TYR A 28 6.47 -23.90 8.07
C TYR A 28 5.43 -23.71 6.94
N PRO A 29 4.45 -22.76 7.03
CA PRO A 29 3.53 -22.50 5.93
C PRO A 29 4.22 -22.02 4.65
N LEU A 30 5.30 -21.24 4.78
CA LEU A 30 6.07 -20.77 3.64
C LEU A 30 6.79 -21.95 2.94
N ILE A 31 7.40 -22.84 3.70
CA ILE A 31 8.02 -24.06 3.15
C ILE A 31 6.95 -24.95 2.48
N SER A 32 5.80 -25.17 3.13
CA SER A 32 4.68 -25.92 2.56
C SER A 32 4.26 -25.34 1.22
N LEU A 33 4.06 -24.00 1.15
CA LEU A 33 3.72 -23.32 -0.09
C LEU A 33 4.73 -23.60 -1.21
N PHE A 34 6.03 -23.57 -0.91
CA PHE A 34 7.06 -23.85 -1.90
C PHE A 34 7.05 -25.35 -2.30
N VAL A 35 6.94 -26.25 -1.34
CA VAL A 35 6.88 -27.70 -1.61
C VAL A 35 5.66 -28.03 -2.47
N ASP A 36 4.48 -27.55 -2.09
CA ASP A 36 3.23 -27.78 -2.81
C ASP A 36 3.31 -27.31 -4.27
N GLY A 37 4.02 -26.19 -4.52
CA GLY A 37 4.25 -25.70 -5.88
C GLY A 37 5.00 -26.67 -6.80
N PHE A 38 5.78 -27.62 -6.23
CA PHE A 38 6.50 -28.66 -6.93
C PHE A 38 5.81 -30.03 -6.90
N LEU A 39 4.59 -30.12 -6.40
CA LEU A 39 3.84 -31.38 -6.35
C LEU A 39 2.78 -31.44 -7.45
N GLU A 40 2.55 -32.65 -7.94
CA GLU A 40 1.49 -32.95 -8.91
C GLU A 40 0.19 -33.24 -8.18
N GLU A 41 -0.90 -32.72 -8.69
CA GLU A 41 -2.23 -32.95 -8.15
C GLU A 41 -2.65 -34.42 -8.31
N GLY A 42 -3.10 -35.03 -7.21
CA GLY A 42 -3.57 -36.41 -7.18
C GLY A 42 -2.49 -37.45 -6.91
N THR A 43 -1.26 -37.26 -7.38
CA THR A 43 -0.16 -38.24 -7.17
C THR A 43 0.77 -37.83 -6.03
N GLY A 44 0.88 -36.54 -5.74
CA GLY A 44 1.86 -35.98 -4.81
C GLY A 44 3.31 -36.14 -5.27
N ALA A 45 3.53 -36.52 -6.52
CA ALA A 45 4.87 -36.71 -7.08
C ALA A 45 5.54 -35.38 -7.36
N PHE A 46 6.86 -35.29 -7.22
CA PHE A 46 7.63 -34.12 -7.56
C PHE A 46 7.56 -33.83 -9.07
N THR A 47 7.17 -32.61 -9.42
CA THR A 47 7.02 -32.18 -10.82
C THR A 47 7.35 -30.71 -11.03
N MET A 48 7.81 -30.36 -12.22
CA MET A 48 7.94 -28.99 -12.71
C MET A 48 6.75 -28.55 -13.59
N ALA A 49 5.73 -29.40 -13.73
CA ALA A 49 4.60 -29.15 -14.63
C ALA A 49 3.84 -27.85 -14.30
N ASN A 50 3.70 -27.51 -13.01
CA ASN A 50 3.05 -26.26 -12.58
C ASN A 50 3.76 -25.03 -13.11
N PHE A 51 5.09 -24.99 -13.01
CA PHE A 51 5.90 -23.88 -13.54
C PHE A 51 5.91 -23.85 -15.06
N THR A 52 5.98 -25.01 -15.71
CA THR A 52 5.88 -25.12 -17.17
C THR A 52 4.51 -24.65 -17.66
N LYS A 53 3.43 -25.03 -16.99
CA LYS A 53 2.06 -24.54 -17.25
C LYS A 53 1.97 -23.03 -17.12
N PHE A 54 2.58 -22.45 -16.08
CA PHE A 54 2.58 -21.00 -15.84
C PHE A 54 3.27 -20.23 -16.98
N PHE A 55 4.50 -20.60 -17.33
CA PHE A 55 5.26 -19.91 -18.36
C PHE A 55 4.81 -20.27 -19.78
N GLY A 56 4.22 -21.44 -19.98
CA GLY A 56 3.70 -21.91 -21.27
C GLY A 56 2.40 -21.24 -21.71
N LYS A 57 1.59 -20.76 -20.77
CA LYS A 57 0.29 -20.14 -21.08
C LYS A 57 0.37 -18.60 -20.94
N LYS A 58 0.19 -17.89 -22.04
CA LYS A 58 0.20 -16.41 -22.11
C LYS A 58 -0.71 -15.76 -21.06
N PHE A 59 -1.82 -16.38 -20.74
CA PHE A 59 -2.80 -15.94 -19.75
C PHE A 59 -2.17 -15.76 -18.36
N TYR A 60 -1.33 -16.70 -17.89
CA TYR A 60 -0.74 -16.67 -16.57
C TYR A 60 0.48 -15.75 -16.48
N TYR A 61 1.48 -15.92 -17.37
CA TYR A 61 2.67 -15.07 -17.28
C TYR A 61 2.38 -13.59 -17.58
N ARG A 62 1.35 -13.29 -18.39
CA ARG A 62 0.90 -11.93 -18.63
C ARG A 62 0.35 -11.29 -17.35
N SER A 63 -0.34 -12.05 -16.49
CA SER A 63 -0.83 -11.52 -15.21
C SER A 63 0.31 -11.11 -14.27
N LEU A 64 1.43 -11.84 -14.29
CA LEU A 64 2.66 -11.45 -13.58
C LEU A 64 3.24 -10.14 -14.13
N LEU A 65 3.39 -10.05 -15.46
CA LEU A 65 3.90 -8.83 -16.11
C LEU A 65 2.99 -7.62 -15.83
N ASN A 66 1.68 -7.82 -15.86
CA ASN A 66 0.70 -6.80 -15.52
C ASN A 66 0.83 -6.37 -14.06
N SER A 67 1.00 -7.30 -13.12
CA SER A 67 1.24 -6.99 -11.72
C SER A 67 2.50 -6.17 -11.52
N LEU A 68 3.60 -6.58 -12.13
CA LEU A 68 4.87 -5.85 -12.06
C LEU A 68 4.74 -4.45 -12.65
N LYS A 69 4.13 -4.32 -13.82
CA LYS A 69 3.89 -3.02 -14.47
C LYS A 69 3.05 -2.10 -13.57
N LEU A 70 1.91 -2.60 -13.07
CA LEU A 70 1.03 -1.84 -12.20
C LEU A 70 1.78 -1.38 -10.95
N THR A 71 2.42 -2.31 -10.26
CA THR A 71 3.11 -2.06 -9.00
C THR A 71 4.26 -1.07 -9.15
N VAL A 72 5.05 -1.17 -10.23
CA VAL A 72 6.12 -0.19 -10.53
C VAL A 72 5.51 1.20 -10.78
N CYS A 73 4.47 1.29 -11.60
CA CYS A 73 3.79 2.57 -11.87
C CYS A 73 3.20 3.19 -10.58
N VAL A 74 2.52 2.39 -9.76
CA VAL A 74 1.98 2.82 -8.45
C VAL A 74 3.10 3.33 -7.54
N THR A 75 4.21 2.60 -7.47
CA THR A 75 5.36 2.98 -6.64
C THR A 75 5.95 4.31 -7.09
N ILE A 76 6.14 4.50 -8.39
CA ILE A 76 6.65 5.77 -8.96
C ILE A 76 5.66 6.91 -8.68
N CYS A 77 4.36 6.73 -8.93
CA CYS A 77 3.34 7.75 -8.67
C CYS A 77 3.27 8.09 -7.17
N SER A 78 3.34 7.09 -6.29
CA SER A 78 3.36 7.30 -4.85
C SER A 78 4.59 8.08 -4.39
N LEU A 79 5.77 7.82 -4.97
CA LEU A 79 6.99 8.61 -4.72
C LEU A 79 6.84 10.06 -5.20
N LEU A 80 6.32 10.26 -6.41
CA LEU A 80 6.11 11.59 -7.00
C LEU A 80 5.12 12.44 -6.20
N ILE A 81 4.22 11.83 -5.45
CA ILE A 81 3.26 12.52 -4.59
C ILE A 81 3.77 12.61 -3.15
N GLY A 82 4.21 11.49 -2.57
CA GLY A 82 4.53 11.38 -1.15
C GLY A 82 5.80 12.14 -0.76
N VAL A 83 6.84 12.14 -1.61
CA VAL A 83 8.10 12.86 -1.33
C VAL A 83 7.90 14.38 -1.33
N PRO A 84 7.27 14.99 -2.36
CA PRO A 84 6.97 16.42 -2.32
C PRO A 84 6.06 16.82 -1.17
N LEU A 85 5.04 16.00 -0.86
CA LEU A 85 4.17 16.26 0.28
C LEU A 85 4.94 16.25 1.60
N ALA A 86 5.81 15.25 1.82
CA ALA A 86 6.66 15.17 3.01
C ALA A 86 7.59 16.39 3.11
N TYR A 87 8.17 16.82 2.00
CA TYR A 87 9.00 18.02 1.95
C TYR A 87 8.20 19.28 2.30
N ILE A 88 7.02 19.47 1.68
CA ILE A 88 6.14 20.63 1.93
C ILE A 88 5.75 20.67 3.41
N MET A 89 5.29 19.57 3.97
CA MET A 89 4.82 19.48 5.35
C MET A 89 5.96 19.61 6.38
N SER A 90 7.21 19.30 6.00
CA SER A 90 8.38 19.41 6.90
C SER A 90 9.02 20.80 6.88
N PHE A 91 9.11 21.43 5.72
CA PHE A 91 9.82 22.71 5.54
C PHE A 91 8.91 23.95 5.59
N PHE A 92 7.60 23.81 5.37
CA PHE A 92 6.68 24.94 5.30
C PHE A 92 5.54 24.82 6.31
N LYS A 93 5.11 25.99 6.80
CA LYS A 93 3.96 26.10 7.70
C LYS A 93 2.67 25.94 6.89
N ILE A 94 2.07 24.76 6.94
CA ILE A 94 0.74 24.49 6.36
C ILE A 94 -0.30 24.64 7.47
N ARG A 95 -1.38 25.36 7.20
CA ARG A 95 -2.49 25.52 8.15
C ARG A 95 -3.17 24.17 8.39
N GLY A 96 -3.50 23.86 9.65
CA GLY A 96 -4.15 22.59 9.99
C GLY A 96 -3.25 21.35 9.85
N LYS A 97 -1.93 21.51 9.90
CA LYS A 97 -0.94 20.42 9.72
C LYS A 97 -1.28 19.16 10.52
N SER A 98 -1.62 19.29 11.80
CA SER A 98 -1.94 18.12 12.65
C SER A 98 -3.17 17.37 12.17
N ILE A 99 -4.22 18.07 11.73
CA ILE A 99 -5.42 17.45 11.17
C ILE A 99 -5.09 16.74 9.86
N ILE A 100 -4.30 17.37 9.00
CA ILE A 100 -3.86 16.82 7.72
C ILE A 100 -3.06 15.52 7.95
N GLU A 101 -2.13 15.51 8.90
CA GLU A 101 -1.35 14.32 9.25
C GLU A 101 -2.25 13.16 9.71
N ILE A 102 -3.26 13.44 10.53
CA ILE A 102 -4.27 12.45 10.95
C ILE A 102 -5.06 11.92 9.75
N LEU A 103 -5.54 12.82 8.87
CA LEU A 103 -6.30 12.43 7.68
C LEU A 103 -5.47 11.58 6.69
N ILE A 104 -4.18 11.89 6.53
CA ILE A 104 -3.26 11.07 5.73
C ILE A 104 -3.14 9.66 6.32
N ILE A 105 -3.02 9.53 7.64
CA ILE A 105 -2.94 8.21 8.30
C ILE A 105 -4.26 7.45 8.15
N ILE A 106 -5.40 8.11 8.37
CA ILE A 106 -6.73 7.48 8.20
C ILE A 106 -6.90 6.97 6.76
N SER A 107 -6.44 7.73 5.76
CA SER A 107 -6.61 7.35 4.35
C SER A 107 -5.95 6.02 3.97
N MET A 108 -4.89 5.60 4.67
CA MET A 108 -4.24 4.31 4.43
C MET A 108 -4.87 3.14 5.19
N MET A 109 -5.72 3.41 6.21
CA MET A 109 -6.30 2.37 7.06
C MET A 109 -7.53 1.69 6.45
N SER A 110 -7.97 2.12 5.25
CA SER A 110 -9.11 1.51 4.57
C SER A 110 -8.82 0.05 4.21
N PRO A 111 -9.72 -0.90 4.55
CA PRO A 111 -9.65 -2.26 4.03
C PRO A 111 -9.70 -2.28 2.49
N ASN A 112 -8.95 -3.20 1.87
CA ASN A 112 -8.72 -3.21 0.42
C ASN A 112 -10.01 -3.20 -0.40
N PHE A 113 -10.95 -4.10 -0.08
CA PHE A 113 -12.24 -4.19 -0.77
C PHE A 113 -13.09 -2.94 -0.57
N ILE A 114 -13.19 -2.44 0.66
CA ILE A 114 -14.05 -1.31 1.00
C ILE A 114 -13.56 -0.03 0.31
N GLY A 115 -12.25 0.20 0.32
CA GLY A 115 -11.64 1.33 -0.38
C GLY A 115 -11.92 1.30 -1.89
N ALA A 116 -11.72 0.14 -2.55
CA ALA A 116 -12.01 -0.02 -3.97
C ALA A 116 -13.50 0.15 -4.29
N TYR A 117 -14.38 -0.44 -3.46
CA TYR A 117 -15.83 -0.30 -3.62
C TYR A 117 -16.30 1.15 -3.51
N SER A 118 -15.73 1.93 -2.61
CA SER A 118 -16.04 3.36 -2.48
C SER A 118 -15.70 4.15 -3.74
N TRP A 119 -14.60 3.80 -4.39
CA TRP A 119 -14.24 4.39 -5.68
C TRP A 119 -15.19 3.98 -6.80
N ILE A 120 -15.74 2.75 -6.77
CA ILE A 120 -16.79 2.32 -7.70
C ILE A 120 -18.06 3.14 -7.48
N LEU A 121 -18.46 3.38 -6.24
CA LEU A 121 -19.62 4.20 -5.91
C LEU A 121 -19.46 5.66 -6.38
N LEU A 122 -18.22 6.17 -6.42
CA LEU A 122 -17.93 7.52 -6.91
C LEU A 122 -17.81 7.60 -8.43
N LEU A 123 -16.94 6.77 -9.00
CA LEU A 123 -16.46 6.89 -10.38
C LEU A 123 -16.82 5.69 -11.26
N GLY A 124 -17.57 4.72 -10.74
CA GLY A 124 -18.06 3.58 -11.51
C GLY A 124 -19.04 4.00 -12.62
N ARG A 125 -19.51 3.03 -13.40
CA ARG A 125 -20.46 3.28 -14.51
C ARG A 125 -21.71 4.03 -14.06
N SER A 126 -22.22 3.71 -12.87
CA SER A 126 -23.35 4.38 -12.22
C SER A 126 -22.92 5.21 -11.01
N GLY A 127 -21.65 5.62 -10.96
CA GLY A 127 -21.10 6.37 -9.84
C GLY A 127 -21.66 7.79 -9.73
N VAL A 128 -21.78 8.28 -8.50
CA VAL A 128 -22.39 9.59 -8.20
C VAL A 128 -21.70 10.72 -8.98
N VAL A 129 -20.38 10.77 -8.98
CA VAL A 129 -19.60 11.80 -9.69
C VAL A 129 -19.72 11.61 -11.21
N THR A 130 -19.69 10.37 -11.69
CA THR A 130 -19.84 10.05 -13.12
C THR A 130 -21.18 10.52 -13.65
N GLN A 131 -22.27 10.21 -12.94
CA GLN A 131 -23.61 10.65 -13.32
C GLN A 131 -23.78 12.16 -13.23
N PHE A 132 -23.27 12.79 -12.16
CA PHE A 132 -23.32 14.24 -12.01
C PHE A 132 -22.64 14.96 -13.17
N LEU A 133 -21.41 14.55 -13.52
CA LEU A 133 -20.66 15.17 -14.62
C LEU A 133 -21.30 14.92 -15.98
N SER A 134 -21.83 13.71 -16.20
CA SER A 134 -22.53 13.37 -17.44
C SER A 134 -23.82 14.17 -17.61
N ASN A 135 -24.65 14.25 -16.56
CA ASN A 135 -25.98 14.88 -16.62
C ASN A 135 -25.90 16.41 -16.62
N THR A 136 -24.91 16.99 -15.87
CA THR A 136 -24.81 18.45 -15.73
C THR A 136 -23.96 19.09 -16.82
N PHE A 137 -22.85 18.45 -17.18
CA PHE A 137 -21.87 19.01 -18.09
C PHE A 137 -21.68 18.24 -19.40
N GLY A 138 -22.37 17.10 -19.57
CA GLY A 138 -22.20 16.23 -20.74
C GLY A 138 -20.81 15.55 -20.83
N ILE A 139 -20.02 15.60 -19.75
CA ILE A 139 -18.66 15.07 -19.71
C ILE A 139 -18.69 13.57 -19.45
N LYS A 140 -18.18 12.77 -20.39
CA LYS A 140 -17.99 11.33 -20.20
C LYS A 140 -16.68 11.07 -19.46
N MET A 141 -16.78 10.58 -18.22
CA MET A 141 -15.60 10.21 -17.43
C MET A 141 -14.94 8.93 -17.99
N PRO A 142 -13.60 8.86 -17.95
CA PRO A 142 -12.91 7.61 -18.25
C PRO A 142 -13.31 6.53 -17.23
N SER A 143 -13.35 5.28 -17.70
CA SER A 143 -13.69 4.15 -16.83
C SER A 143 -12.70 4.00 -15.69
N ILE A 144 -13.20 3.83 -14.46
CA ILE A 144 -12.37 3.47 -13.31
C ILE A 144 -11.89 2.01 -13.37
N TYR A 145 -12.52 1.19 -14.19
CA TYR A 145 -12.13 -0.21 -14.34
C TYR A 145 -10.87 -0.36 -15.18
N GLY A 146 -10.02 -1.32 -14.79
CA GLY A 146 -8.77 -1.62 -15.46
C GLY A 146 -7.56 -0.87 -14.90
N PHE A 147 -6.49 -0.79 -15.67
CA PHE A 147 -5.18 -0.28 -15.25
C PHE A 147 -5.22 1.14 -14.67
N GLY A 148 -5.90 2.07 -15.34
CA GLY A 148 -5.94 3.48 -14.92
C GLY A 148 -6.60 3.70 -13.57
N GLY A 149 -7.73 3.04 -13.33
CA GLY A 149 -8.43 3.11 -12.05
C GLY A 149 -7.63 2.44 -10.92
N MET A 150 -7.06 1.25 -11.17
CA MET A 150 -6.18 0.62 -10.20
C MET A 150 -4.97 1.49 -9.86
N LEU A 151 -4.34 2.14 -10.86
CA LEU A 151 -3.23 3.06 -10.64
C LEU A 151 -3.62 4.23 -9.73
N LEU A 152 -4.78 4.85 -9.99
CA LEU A 152 -5.31 5.95 -9.19
C LEU A 152 -5.57 5.51 -7.74
N VAL A 153 -6.35 4.44 -7.57
CA VAL A 153 -6.79 3.95 -6.25
C VAL A 153 -5.60 3.51 -5.41
N PHE A 154 -4.69 2.72 -5.96
CA PHE A 154 -3.49 2.30 -5.25
C PHE A 154 -2.56 3.47 -4.90
N THR A 155 -2.38 4.41 -5.82
CA THR A 155 -1.52 5.58 -5.57
C THR A 155 -2.06 6.41 -4.39
N LEU A 156 -3.37 6.70 -4.38
CA LEU A 156 -4.00 7.47 -3.29
C LEU A 156 -4.05 6.72 -1.97
N LYS A 157 -4.08 5.38 -1.99
CA LYS A 157 -4.02 4.55 -0.80
C LYS A 157 -2.60 4.40 -0.23
N LEU A 158 -1.58 4.35 -1.10
CA LEU A 158 -0.22 3.93 -0.70
C LEU A 158 0.79 5.08 -0.59
N TYR A 159 0.54 6.28 -1.16
CA TYR A 159 1.44 7.43 -0.98
C TYR A 159 1.65 7.82 0.50
N PRO A 160 0.70 7.59 1.45
CA PRO A 160 0.93 7.89 2.86
C PRO A 160 2.11 7.14 3.46
N PHE A 161 2.41 5.92 2.99
CA PHE A 161 3.64 5.20 3.41
C PHE A 161 4.88 6.01 3.07
N ILE A 162 4.97 6.50 1.82
CA ILE A 162 6.10 7.35 1.39
C ILE A 162 6.17 8.61 2.25
N TYR A 163 5.02 9.29 2.42
CA TYR A 163 4.92 10.50 3.24
C TYR A 163 5.44 10.27 4.67
N MET A 164 4.98 9.23 5.35
CA MET A 164 5.34 8.97 6.75
C MET A 164 6.85 8.68 6.91
N TYR A 165 7.39 7.80 6.08
CA TYR A 165 8.81 7.44 6.15
C TYR A 165 9.72 8.61 5.80
N VAL A 166 9.43 9.30 4.71
CA VAL A 166 10.24 10.45 4.25
C VAL A 166 10.11 11.64 5.20
N SER A 167 8.90 11.91 5.73
CA SER A 167 8.70 12.96 6.75
C SER A 167 9.48 12.64 8.03
N GLY A 168 9.49 11.37 8.46
CA GLY A 168 10.30 10.90 9.59
C GLY A 168 11.81 11.08 9.36
N ALA A 169 12.29 10.83 8.14
CA ALA A 169 13.68 11.06 7.76
C ALA A 169 14.02 12.55 7.71
N LEU A 170 13.14 13.38 7.14
CA LEU A 170 13.34 14.82 7.06
C LEU A 170 13.44 15.48 8.45
N LYS A 171 12.72 14.98 9.45
CA LYS A 171 12.82 15.46 10.84
C LYS A 171 14.20 15.23 11.46
N LYS A 172 15.01 14.31 10.89
CA LYS A 172 16.37 14.01 11.35
C LYS A 172 17.46 14.76 10.58
N VAL A 173 17.08 15.58 9.59
CA VAL A 173 18.04 16.42 8.85
C VAL A 173 18.38 17.64 9.71
N ASP A 174 19.69 17.88 9.90
CA ASP A 174 20.17 19.05 10.65
C ASP A 174 20.09 20.31 9.78
N VAL A 175 19.55 21.40 10.34
CA VAL A 175 19.49 22.69 9.68
C VAL A 175 20.87 23.22 9.32
N ALA A 176 21.90 22.93 10.13
CA ALA A 176 23.27 23.38 9.86
C ALA A 176 23.79 22.94 8.49
N VAL A 177 23.41 21.73 8.02
CA VAL A 177 23.81 21.24 6.69
C VAL A 177 23.12 22.06 5.58
N CYS A 178 21.87 22.47 5.80
CA CYS A 178 21.14 23.34 4.86
C CYS A 178 21.70 24.77 4.83
N GLU A 179 22.05 25.32 6.00
CA GLU A 179 22.68 26.64 6.14
C GLU A 179 24.08 26.68 5.49
N ALA A 180 24.87 25.64 5.69
CA ALA A 180 26.18 25.51 5.04
C ALA A 180 26.07 25.48 3.50
N ALA A 181 25.09 24.74 2.96
CA ALA A 181 24.83 24.73 1.52
C ALA A 181 24.42 26.10 0.99
N GLU A 182 23.60 26.87 1.74
CA GLU A 182 23.22 28.22 1.38
C GLU A 182 24.42 29.18 1.42
N SER A 183 25.29 29.06 2.43
CA SER A 183 26.53 29.86 2.54
C SER A 183 27.50 29.58 1.39
N LEU A 184 27.46 28.36 0.81
CA LEU A 184 28.21 27.98 -0.39
C LEU A 184 27.51 28.39 -1.70
N GLY A 185 26.45 29.22 -1.62
CA GLY A 185 25.75 29.75 -2.80
C GLY A 185 24.71 28.82 -3.42
N CYS A 186 24.29 27.73 -2.74
CA CYS A 186 23.21 26.89 -3.23
C CYS A 186 21.87 27.62 -3.15
N ASN A 187 21.18 27.76 -4.28
CA ASN A 187 19.80 28.22 -4.28
C ASN A 187 18.86 27.13 -3.70
N ALA A 188 17.61 27.52 -3.39
CA ALA A 188 16.65 26.64 -2.73
C ALA A 188 16.42 25.31 -3.49
N ILE A 189 16.34 25.33 -4.82
CA ILE A 189 16.12 24.14 -5.65
C ILE A 189 17.37 23.25 -5.63
N ARG A 190 18.55 23.82 -5.85
CA ARG A 190 19.82 23.09 -5.81
C ARG A 190 20.02 22.43 -4.44
N LYS A 191 19.77 23.16 -3.34
CA LYS A 191 19.82 22.62 -1.97
C LYS A 191 18.94 21.37 -1.80
N VAL A 192 17.70 21.38 -2.31
CA VAL A 192 16.81 20.23 -2.25
C VAL A 192 17.43 19.01 -2.94
N PHE A 193 17.90 19.15 -4.17
CA PHE A 193 18.39 18.01 -4.95
C PHE A 193 19.81 17.57 -4.58
N THR A 194 20.67 18.46 -4.10
CA THR A 194 22.07 18.12 -3.79
C THR A 194 22.32 17.79 -2.31
N VAL A 195 21.44 18.23 -1.42
CA VAL A 195 21.59 18.02 0.02
C VAL A 195 20.44 17.20 0.59
N VAL A 196 19.21 17.71 0.51
CA VAL A 196 18.06 17.09 1.20
C VAL A 196 17.70 15.74 0.60
N MET A 197 17.56 15.67 -0.74
CA MET A 197 17.17 14.45 -1.43
C MET A 197 18.17 13.29 -1.22
N PRO A 198 19.48 13.46 -1.39
CA PRO A 198 20.44 12.39 -1.11
C PRO A 198 20.33 11.84 0.30
N LEU A 199 20.12 12.70 1.31
CA LEU A 199 19.98 12.30 2.70
C LEU A 199 18.74 11.45 2.97
N VAL A 200 17.60 11.73 2.31
CA VAL A 200 16.37 10.97 2.52
C VAL A 200 16.17 9.83 1.53
N THR A 201 16.98 9.75 0.47
CA THR A 201 16.89 8.72 -0.57
C THR A 201 16.87 7.29 -0.01
N PRO A 202 17.72 6.88 0.95
CA PRO A 202 17.67 5.54 1.50
C PRO A 202 16.32 5.20 2.13
N THR A 203 15.74 6.14 2.86
CA THR A 203 14.41 5.98 3.48
C THR A 203 13.28 6.01 2.43
N ALA A 204 13.40 6.85 1.41
CA ALA A 204 12.45 6.89 0.30
C ALA A 204 12.44 5.56 -0.49
N ILE A 205 13.61 4.96 -0.74
CA ILE A 205 13.71 3.64 -1.37
C ILE A 205 13.14 2.54 -0.47
N ALA A 206 13.37 2.61 0.84
CA ALA A 206 12.78 1.65 1.79
C ALA A 206 11.25 1.74 1.78
N SER A 207 10.69 2.95 1.81
CA SER A 207 9.23 3.14 1.73
C SER A 207 8.66 2.78 0.36
N ALA A 208 9.40 3.01 -0.72
CA ALA A 208 9.01 2.57 -2.06
C ALA A 208 8.87 1.05 -2.16
N LEU A 209 9.77 0.30 -1.52
CA LEU A 209 9.64 -1.15 -1.45
C LEU A 209 8.40 -1.58 -0.67
N LEU A 210 8.06 -0.91 0.44
CA LEU A 210 6.82 -1.20 1.17
C LEU A 210 5.58 -0.95 0.30
N VAL A 211 5.55 0.14 -0.46
CA VAL A 211 4.48 0.40 -1.44
C VAL A 211 4.42 -0.70 -2.50
N PHE A 212 5.58 -1.09 -3.04
CA PHE A 212 5.69 -2.17 -4.01
C PHE A 212 5.11 -3.48 -3.46
N MET A 213 5.52 -3.88 -2.26
CA MET A 213 5.07 -5.14 -1.64
C MET A 213 3.56 -5.11 -1.33
N ASN A 214 3.05 -4.00 -0.79
CA ASN A 214 1.62 -3.85 -0.50
C ASN A 214 0.76 -3.89 -1.77
N CYS A 215 1.18 -3.22 -2.83
CA CYS A 215 0.49 -3.23 -4.12
C CYS A 215 0.54 -4.63 -4.77
N MET A 216 1.70 -5.30 -4.72
CA MET A 216 1.89 -6.63 -5.29
C MET A 216 1.08 -7.71 -4.58
N ALA A 217 0.84 -7.57 -3.27
CA ALA A 217 0.11 -8.52 -2.45
C ALA A 217 -1.41 -8.27 -2.41
N ASP A 218 -1.87 -7.10 -2.87
CA ASP A 218 -3.30 -6.75 -2.81
C ASP A 218 -4.07 -7.48 -3.92
N PHE A 219 -5.01 -8.34 -3.54
CA PHE A 219 -5.94 -8.96 -4.47
C PHE A 219 -7.32 -8.28 -4.49
N GLY A 220 -7.69 -7.62 -3.38
CA GLY A 220 -9.02 -7.07 -3.18
C GLY A 220 -9.36 -5.93 -4.15
N THR A 221 -8.44 -4.98 -4.31
CA THR A 221 -8.62 -3.88 -5.24
C THR A 221 -8.71 -4.36 -6.70
N PRO A 222 -7.79 -5.21 -7.21
CA PRO A 222 -7.91 -5.73 -8.57
C PRO A 222 -9.11 -6.66 -8.78
N ALA A 223 -9.56 -7.38 -7.77
CA ALA A 223 -10.75 -8.21 -7.88
C ALA A 223 -12.01 -7.40 -8.20
N LEU A 224 -12.10 -6.17 -7.68
CA LEU A 224 -13.25 -5.28 -7.88
C LEU A 224 -13.12 -4.39 -9.12
N ILE A 225 -11.95 -3.81 -9.38
CA ILE A 225 -11.77 -2.80 -10.43
C ILE A 225 -10.79 -3.23 -11.54
N GLY A 226 -10.24 -4.44 -11.48
CA GLY A 226 -9.27 -4.95 -12.45
C GLY A 226 -9.86 -5.46 -13.75
N GLU A 227 -11.10 -5.11 -14.11
CA GLU A 227 -11.79 -5.55 -15.33
C GLU A 227 -10.90 -5.32 -16.57
N GLY A 228 -10.69 -6.38 -17.35
CA GLY A 228 -9.82 -6.33 -18.54
C GLY A 228 -8.32 -6.22 -18.27
N TYR A 229 -7.90 -6.19 -17.02
CA TYR A 229 -6.49 -6.12 -16.63
C TYR A 229 -6.17 -7.11 -15.50
N ASP A 230 -5.94 -8.35 -15.90
CA ASP A 230 -5.65 -9.44 -14.95
C ASP A 230 -4.29 -9.25 -14.28
N VAL A 231 -4.26 -9.43 -12.96
CA VAL A 231 -3.04 -9.42 -12.13
C VAL A 231 -2.83 -10.74 -11.41
N LEU A 232 -1.60 -11.03 -11.03
CA LEU A 232 -1.23 -12.33 -10.45
C LEU A 232 -1.97 -12.67 -9.14
N PRO A 233 -2.14 -11.76 -8.16
CA PRO A 233 -2.86 -12.07 -6.93
C PRO A 233 -4.30 -12.55 -7.16
N THR A 234 -5.02 -11.93 -8.09
CA THR A 234 -6.38 -12.38 -8.43
C THR A 234 -6.41 -13.74 -9.10
N LYS A 235 -5.39 -14.06 -9.92
CA LYS A 235 -5.28 -15.39 -10.53
C LYS A 235 -4.94 -16.46 -9.51
N ILE A 236 -4.05 -16.17 -8.56
CA ILE A 236 -3.75 -17.10 -7.44
C ILE A 236 -5.03 -17.41 -6.66
N TYR A 237 -5.81 -16.37 -6.33
CA TYR A 237 -7.06 -16.56 -5.58
C TYR A 237 -8.08 -17.40 -6.36
N ILE A 238 -8.28 -17.14 -7.65
CA ILE A 238 -9.21 -17.88 -8.51
C ILE A 238 -8.78 -19.35 -8.64
N GLU A 239 -7.49 -19.62 -8.82
CA GLU A 239 -6.98 -21.00 -8.91
C GLU A 239 -7.06 -21.74 -7.57
N PHE A 240 -6.92 -21.05 -6.45
CA PHE A 240 -6.99 -21.65 -5.11
C PHE A 240 -8.43 -21.96 -4.68
N VAL A 241 -9.38 -21.04 -4.94
CA VAL A 241 -10.78 -21.12 -4.46
C VAL A 241 -11.72 -21.67 -5.54
N GLY A 242 -11.26 -21.76 -6.79
CA GLY A 242 -12.10 -22.09 -7.95
C GLY A 242 -12.72 -23.47 -7.86
N GLU A 243 -14.05 -23.52 -7.71
CA GLU A 243 -14.84 -24.76 -7.66
C GLU A 243 -14.83 -25.55 -8.99
N SER A 244 -14.42 -24.91 -10.09
CA SER A 244 -14.48 -25.47 -11.46
C SER A 244 -13.13 -25.95 -11.99
N GLY A 245 -12.31 -26.61 -11.15
CA GLY A 245 -11.04 -27.19 -11.59
C GLY A 245 -9.80 -26.35 -11.30
N GLY A 246 -9.86 -25.50 -10.27
CA GLY A 246 -8.67 -24.84 -9.71
C GLY A 246 -7.76 -25.85 -9.00
N SER A 247 -6.46 -25.65 -9.03
CA SER A 247 -5.47 -26.49 -8.37
C SER A 247 -4.73 -25.70 -7.29
N ALA A 248 -4.82 -26.16 -6.04
CA ALA A 248 -4.09 -25.57 -4.92
C ALA A 248 -2.57 -25.65 -5.15
N TYR A 249 -2.08 -26.73 -5.75
CA TYR A 249 -0.67 -26.91 -6.10
C TYR A 249 -0.20 -25.90 -7.16
N PHE A 250 -1.04 -25.66 -8.18
CA PHE A 250 -0.73 -24.64 -9.19
C PHE A 250 -0.81 -23.24 -8.63
N ALA A 251 -1.79 -22.94 -7.76
CA ALA A 251 -1.87 -21.67 -7.03
C ALA A 251 -0.63 -21.45 -6.15
N SER A 252 -0.14 -22.52 -5.48
CA SER A 252 1.09 -22.49 -4.67
C SER A 252 2.34 -22.22 -5.52
N ALA A 253 2.43 -22.79 -6.73
CA ALA A 253 3.52 -22.46 -7.67
C ALA A 253 3.51 -20.98 -8.08
N MET A 254 2.33 -20.43 -8.40
CA MET A 254 2.20 -19.00 -8.74
C MET A 254 2.54 -18.09 -7.55
N ALA A 255 2.09 -18.43 -6.34
CA ALA A 255 2.40 -17.70 -5.11
C ALA A 255 3.90 -17.75 -4.79
N SER A 256 4.54 -18.93 -4.98
CA SER A 256 5.99 -19.08 -4.80
C SER A 256 6.79 -18.17 -5.73
N LEU A 257 6.40 -18.03 -6.99
CA LEU A 257 7.01 -17.07 -7.93
C LEU A 257 6.89 -15.63 -7.42
N MET A 258 5.71 -15.25 -6.92
CA MET A 258 5.49 -13.91 -6.36
C MET A 258 6.38 -13.66 -5.13
N VAL A 259 6.49 -14.64 -4.23
CA VAL A 259 7.35 -14.56 -3.04
C VAL A 259 8.82 -14.42 -3.44
N VAL A 260 9.31 -15.22 -4.39
CA VAL A 260 10.69 -15.14 -4.88
C VAL A 260 10.99 -13.76 -5.47
N ILE A 261 10.12 -13.24 -6.32
CA ILE A 261 10.32 -11.92 -6.94
C ILE A 261 10.38 -10.82 -5.87
N THR A 262 9.45 -10.82 -4.92
CA THR A 262 9.43 -9.82 -3.85
C THR A 262 10.63 -9.96 -2.92
N ALA A 263 11.07 -11.18 -2.60
CA ALA A 263 12.27 -11.44 -1.80
C ALA A 263 13.55 -10.96 -2.50
N VAL A 264 13.69 -11.22 -3.81
CA VAL A 264 14.84 -10.74 -4.59
C VAL A 264 14.87 -9.20 -4.59
N LEU A 265 13.74 -8.54 -4.83
CA LEU A 265 13.66 -7.08 -4.81
C LEU A 265 13.98 -6.51 -3.41
N PHE A 266 13.50 -7.17 -2.36
CA PHE A 266 13.85 -6.81 -0.98
C PHE A 266 15.36 -6.91 -0.71
N LEU A 267 15.99 -8.01 -1.13
CA LEU A 267 17.43 -8.23 -0.93
C LEU A 267 18.26 -7.20 -1.74
N LEU A 268 17.87 -6.92 -2.97
CA LEU A 268 18.49 -5.90 -3.82
C LEU A 268 18.39 -4.51 -3.18
N GLN A 269 17.20 -4.15 -2.68
CA GLN A 269 16.97 -2.88 -1.99
C GLN A 269 17.82 -2.80 -0.71
N LYS A 270 17.81 -3.85 0.13
CA LYS A 270 18.61 -3.90 1.37
C LYS A 270 20.10 -3.72 1.08
N TRP A 271 20.61 -4.40 0.06
CA TRP A 271 22.00 -4.25 -0.37
C TRP A 271 22.32 -2.81 -0.80
N TYR A 272 21.44 -2.19 -1.60
CA TYR A 272 21.61 -0.82 -2.06
C TYR A 272 21.57 0.20 -0.91
N VAL A 273 20.60 0.08 -0.02
CA VAL A 273 20.44 0.99 1.14
C VAL A 273 21.60 0.87 2.09
N ASN A 274 22.08 -0.34 2.38
CA ASN A 274 23.23 -0.55 3.27
C ASN A 274 24.53 0.11 2.77
N LYS A 275 24.67 0.27 1.44
CA LYS A 275 25.82 1.00 0.86
C LYS A 275 25.72 2.52 0.98
N LYS A 276 24.50 3.07 1.17
CA LYS A 276 24.22 4.51 1.15
C LYS A 276 23.56 5.02 2.44
N SER A 277 23.51 4.21 3.50
CA SER A 277 22.92 4.65 4.76
C SER A 277 23.83 5.68 5.45
N PHE A 278 23.27 6.85 5.69
CA PHE A 278 23.87 7.88 6.52
C PHE A 278 23.18 7.87 7.88
N THR A 279 23.94 7.73 8.96
CA THR A 279 23.41 7.97 10.31
C THR A 279 23.19 9.47 10.48
N MET A 280 21.95 9.89 10.50
CA MET A 280 21.59 11.28 10.77
C MET A 280 21.05 11.41 12.19
N SER A 281 21.62 12.36 12.94
CA SER A 281 21.09 12.81 14.22
C SER A 281 21.06 14.34 14.18
N ALA A 282 19.85 14.92 14.08
CA ALA A 282 19.72 16.37 14.08
C ALA A 282 20.00 16.93 15.48
N MET A 283 21.02 17.76 15.61
CA MET A 283 21.17 18.63 16.77
C MET A 283 20.19 19.80 16.72
N ARG A 284 19.94 20.33 15.51
CA ARG A 284 18.95 21.40 15.26
C ARG A 284 17.95 20.95 14.20
N PRO A 285 16.74 20.49 14.58
CA PRO A 285 15.72 20.06 13.63
C PRO A 285 15.21 21.23 12.79
N ILE A 286 14.78 20.91 11.56
CA ILE A 286 14.22 21.89 10.62
C ILE A 286 13.00 22.59 11.23
N GLN A 287 13.04 23.91 11.27
CA GLN A 287 11.89 24.75 11.67
C GLN A 287 11.08 25.16 10.43
N PRO A 288 9.78 24.79 10.34
CA PRO A 288 8.96 25.17 9.20
C PRO A 288 8.85 26.67 9.04
N THR A 289 9.07 27.17 7.84
CA THR A 289 8.97 28.59 7.49
C THR A 289 7.68 28.90 6.74
N ARG A 290 7.23 30.17 6.73
CA ARG A 290 6.08 30.59 5.90
C ARG A 290 6.54 30.81 4.47
N ALA A 291 5.95 30.11 3.51
CA ALA A 291 6.11 30.43 2.10
C ALA A 291 5.39 31.75 1.78
N LYS A 292 5.90 32.50 0.81
CA LYS A 292 5.32 33.81 0.39
C LYS A 292 4.71 33.70 -1.01
N GLY A 293 3.71 34.52 -1.28
CA GLY A 293 3.12 34.66 -2.62
C GLY A 293 2.49 33.41 -3.18
N ALA A 294 2.55 33.24 -4.49
CA ALA A 294 1.95 32.13 -5.22
C ALA A 294 2.44 30.74 -4.74
N LYS A 295 3.71 30.63 -4.31
CA LYS A 295 4.28 29.40 -3.76
C LYS A 295 3.49 28.89 -2.55
N ASN A 296 3.06 29.80 -1.66
CA ASN A 296 2.24 29.42 -0.51
C ASN A 296 0.89 28.86 -0.92
N VAL A 297 0.23 29.48 -1.91
CA VAL A 297 -1.08 29.03 -2.43
C VAL A 297 -0.94 27.65 -3.06
N ILE A 298 0.03 27.45 -3.95
CA ILE A 298 0.25 26.17 -4.63
C ILE A 298 0.48 25.04 -3.62
N MET A 299 1.30 25.26 -2.60
CA MET A 299 1.59 24.25 -1.57
C MET A 299 0.33 23.87 -0.77
N HIS A 300 -0.49 24.86 -0.39
CA HIS A 300 -1.74 24.59 0.33
C HIS A 300 -2.75 23.87 -0.57
N VAL A 301 -2.93 24.34 -1.82
CA VAL A 301 -3.84 23.70 -2.78
C VAL A 301 -3.43 22.26 -3.05
N PHE A 302 -2.14 22.02 -3.34
CA PHE A 302 -1.62 20.67 -3.55
C PHE A 302 -1.89 19.75 -2.34
N THR A 303 -1.55 20.22 -1.13
CA THR A 303 -1.71 19.46 0.10
C THR A 303 -3.19 19.15 0.38
N TYR A 304 -4.06 20.17 0.32
CA TYR A 304 -5.48 19.99 0.63
C TYR A 304 -6.19 19.14 -0.42
N LEU A 305 -5.94 19.40 -1.71
CA LEU A 305 -6.54 18.61 -2.79
C LEU A 305 -6.20 17.13 -2.66
N LEU A 306 -4.91 16.82 -2.44
CA LEU A 306 -4.45 15.45 -2.29
C LEU A 306 -5.10 14.76 -1.09
N VAL A 307 -5.12 15.42 0.07
CA VAL A 307 -5.70 14.85 1.29
C VAL A 307 -7.22 14.66 1.15
N ILE A 308 -7.92 15.64 0.57
CA ILE A 308 -9.35 15.53 0.30
C ILE A 308 -9.60 14.32 -0.61
N LEU A 309 -8.88 14.19 -1.74
CA LEU A 309 -9.03 13.05 -2.65
C LEU A 309 -8.79 11.71 -1.95
N SER A 310 -7.84 11.64 -1.03
CA SER A 310 -7.53 10.39 -0.29
C SER A 310 -8.57 10.06 0.77
N VAL A 311 -9.26 11.05 1.33
CA VAL A 311 -10.27 10.87 2.39
C VAL A 311 -11.67 10.66 1.82
N VAL A 312 -11.94 11.15 0.61
CA VAL A 312 -13.26 11.03 -0.05
C VAL A 312 -13.84 9.61 -0.01
N PRO A 313 -13.09 8.52 -0.28
CA PRO A 313 -13.63 7.16 -0.19
C PRO A 313 -14.21 6.84 1.20
N HIS A 314 -13.57 7.31 2.26
CA HIS A 314 -14.04 7.09 3.63
C HIS A 314 -15.34 7.87 3.92
N LEU A 315 -15.43 9.09 3.41
CA LEU A 315 -16.67 9.88 3.53
C LEU A 315 -17.82 9.24 2.76
N VAL A 316 -17.54 8.62 1.60
CA VAL A 316 -18.55 7.87 0.84
C VAL A 316 -19.04 6.66 1.61
N ILE A 317 -18.15 5.91 2.27
CA ILE A 317 -18.55 4.77 3.12
C ILE A 317 -19.49 5.24 4.24
N ILE A 318 -19.10 6.29 4.96
CA ILE A 318 -19.90 6.86 6.04
C ILE A 318 -21.26 7.32 5.51
N TRP A 319 -21.27 8.02 4.38
CA TRP A 319 -22.51 8.48 3.78
C TRP A 319 -23.41 7.31 3.32
N THR A 320 -22.85 6.31 2.64
CA THR A 320 -23.61 5.16 2.14
C THR A 320 -24.10 4.24 3.26
N SER A 321 -23.37 4.14 4.39
CA SER A 321 -23.80 3.37 5.54
C SER A 321 -25.09 3.92 6.20
N LEU A 322 -25.36 5.21 6.01
CA LEU A 322 -26.56 5.89 6.51
C LEU A 322 -27.73 5.89 5.50
N ARG A 323 -27.50 5.45 4.24
CA ARG A 323 -28.56 5.37 3.25
C ARG A 323 -29.43 4.14 3.48
N LYS A 324 -30.74 4.31 3.25
CA LYS A 324 -31.69 3.19 3.28
C LYS A 324 -31.39 2.24 2.12
N THR A 325 -31.39 0.92 2.40
CA THR A 325 -31.08 -0.13 1.43
C THR A 325 -32.23 -1.13 1.38
N GLU A 326 -32.78 -1.38 0.22
CA GLU A 326 -33.78 -2.44 -0.01
C GLU A 326 -33.21 -3.43 -1.03
N VAL A 327 -33.18 -4.72 -0.66
CA VAL A 327 -32.71 -5.84 -1.52
C VAL A 327 -31.41 -5.49 -2.28
N GLN A 328 -30.40 -4.97 -1.58
CA GLN A 328 -29.06 -4.58 -2.11
C GLN A 328 -29.02 -3.29 -2.95
N TYR A 329 -30.11 -2.56 -3.11
CA TYR A 329 -30.13 -1.27 -3.81
C TYR A 329 -30.31 -0.12 -2.82
N PHE A 330 -29.63 1.01 -3.05
CA PHE A 330 -29.87 2.23 -2.32
C PHE A 330 -31.18 2.85 -2.79
N VAL A 331 -32.09 3.08 -1.83
CA VAL A 331 -33.35 3.81 -2.06
C VAL A 331 -33.29 5.19 -1.41
N ASP A 332 -34.26 6.03 -1.70
CA ASP A 332 -34.33 7.36 -1.12
C ASP A 332 -34.63 7.28 0.38
N GLY A 333 -33.90 8.07 1.16
CA GLY A 333 -34.01 8.15 2.61
C GLY A 333 -32.74 7.72 3.35
N TYR A 334 -32.72 8.04 4.64
CA TYR A 334 -31.65 7.69 5.56
C TYR A 334 -32.19 6.75 6.64
N SER A 335 -31.39 5.79 7.08
CA SER A 335 -31.74 4.78 8.06
C SER A 335 -30.51 4.30 8.81
N PHE A 336 -30.69 3.93 10.07
CA PHE A 336 -29.70 3.20 10.87
C PHE A 336 -29.87 1.68 10.79
N GLU A 337 -30.72 1.19 9.91
CA GLU A 337 -31.03 -0.24 9.74
C GLU A 337 -29.79 -1.08 9.42
N SER A 338 -28.85 -0.54 8.65
CA SER A 338 -27.57 -1.22 8.39
C SER A 338 -26.78 -1.50 9.64
N TYR A 339 -26.81 -0.60 10.62
CA TYR A 339 -26.13 -0.78 11.91
C TYR A 339 -26.85 -1.77 12.81
N THR A 340 -28.18 -1.73 12.88
CA THR A 340 -28.96 -2.71 13.66
C THR A 340 -28.79 -4.12 13.10
N LYS A 341 -28.88 -4.29 11.77
CA LYS A 341 -28.65 -5.58 11.10
C LYS A 341 -27.26 -6.17 11.38
N ILE A 342 -26.22 -5.35 11.47
CA ILE A 342 -24.87 -5.85 11.81
C ILE A 342 -24.86 -6.48 13.20
N PHE A 343 -25.51 -5.87 14.20
CA PHE A 343 -25.58 -6.44 15.52
C PHE A 343 -26.43 -7.71 15.60
N ASP A 344 -27.45 -7.83 14.75
CA ASP A 344 -28.31 -9.02 14.71
C ASP A 344 -27.65 -10.19 13.94
N THR A 345 -26.93 -9.90 12.85
CA THR A 345 -26.44 -10.95 11.94
C THR A 345 -24.94 -11.24 12.05
N ALA A 346 -24.13 -10.28 12.45
CA ALA A 346 -22.67 -10.38 12.46
C ALA A 346 -22.02 -10.18 13.84
N LEU A 347 -22.79 -10.18 14.92
CA LEU A 347 -22.27 -9.98 16.28
C LEU A 347 -21.20 -11.03 16.63
N SER A 348 -21.43 -12.30 16.29
CA SER A 348 -20.45 -13.37 16.50
C SER A 348 -19.15 -13.14 15.75
N SER A 349 -19.22 -12.64 14.53
CA SER A 349 -18.02 -12.30 13.73
C SER A 349 -17.24 -11.13 14.35
N ILE A 350 -17.93 -10.12 14.87
CA ILE A 350 -17.31 -9.00 15.59
C ILE A 350 -16.64 -9.51 16.86
N GLN A 351 -17.35 -10.32 17.68
CA GLN A 351 -16.81 -10.91 18.90
C GLN A 351 -15.57 -11.77 18.63
N ASN A 352 -15.64 -12.65 17.61
CA ASN A 352 -14.50 -13.47 17.19
C ASN A 352 -13.31 -12.60 16.76
N THR A 353 -13.55 -11.54 15.99
CA THR A 353 -12.47 -10.62 15.55
C THR A 353 -11.79 -9.97 16.77
N VAL A 354 -12.58 -9.45 17.72
CA VAL A 354 -12.03 -8.85 18.94
C VAL A 354 -11.26 -9.88 19.77
N GLN A 355 -11.82 -11.10 19.90
CA GLN A 355 -11.20 -12.18 20.67
C GLN A 355 -9.88 -12.68 20.06
N TYR A 356 -9.76 -12.69 18.72
CA TYR A 356 -8.51 -13.09 18.05
C TYR A 356 -7.44 -12.00 18.04
N VAL A 357 -7.82 -10.74 18.22
CA VAL A 357 -6.89 -9.59 18.25
C VAL A 357 -6.35 -9.32 19.66
N LEU A 358 -7.11 -9.63 20.71
CA LEU A 358 -6.73 -9.51 22.11
C LEU A 358 -5.97 -10.74 22.61
#